data_79711904866281cb399eb392def5a5ab
#
_entry.id   79711904866281cb399eb392def5a5ab
#
_cell.length_a   1.000
_cell.length_b   1.000
_cell.length_c   1.000
_cell.angle_alpha   90.00
_cell.angle_beta   90.00
_cell.angle_gamma   90.00
#
_symmetry.space_group_name_H-M   'P 1'
#
loop_
_entity.id
_entity.type
_entity.pdbx_description
1 polymer ?
#
loop_
_entity_poly.entity_id
_entity_poly.type
_entity_poly.pdbx_seq_one_letter_code
_entity_poly.pdbx_strand_id
1 'polypeptide(L)'
;MIEAVKFWNEPNNKSHWAFEIDPEWQCFSKMVIAAAQAVKAENTNIMRVLGGISPIDPFFINTLKAQGVLDHLDAVAVHGFPLDWNHWQLNEWPSKLAEIQAVTSLPVWVTEVGISTFGAEEVQEFGLKKTGELLLGRVPRIHWYSLYDLPRAWEATTRHREAEGSSYFRHFYMGILREDGTPKLAYKHFAEYTPELGVCQWFHFEDHRLDDAVKHLKNLGVKYLRTGLSWADYYRPDALKWFDRMMKAVEDFHVTVTFCFTPEHKGVQPHYTSPPQNVEEFADFCAEMTRRYAP
;
A
#
# COMPACT_ATOMS: atom_id res chain seq x y z
N MET A 1 10.57 1.66 -12.87
CA MET A 1 11.54 0.91 -12.04
C MET A 1 11.27 1.16 -10.56
N ILE A 2 11.67 0.26 -9.66
CA ILE A 2 11.47 0.44 -8.22
C ILE A 2 12.25 1.67 -7.74
N GLU A 3 11.55 2.62 -7.14
CA GLU A 3 12.12 3.79 -6.45
C GLU A 3 12.12 3.61 -4.94
N ALA A 4 11.09 2.90 -4.44
CA ALA A 4 10.92 2.66 -3.02
C ALA A 4 10.36 1.26 -2.74
N VAL A 5 10.79 0.70 -1.62
CA VAL A 5 10.24 -0.54 -1.05
C VAL A 5 9.47 -0.18 0.21
N LYS A 6 8.22 -0.59 0.27
CA LYS A 6 7.37 -0.49 1.45
C LYS A 6 7.28 -1.84 2.14
N PHE A 7 7.74 -1.91 3.39
CA PHE A 7 7.70 -3.14 4.17
C PHE A 7 6.36 -3.32 4.83
N TRP A 8 5.66 -4.36 4.43
CA TRP A 8 4.33 -4.74 4.88
C TRP A 8 3.21 -3.78 4.45
N ASN A 9 1.97 -4.14 4.81
CA ASN A 9 0.77 -3.33 4.61
C ASN A 9 -0.03 -3.31 5.91
N GLU A 10 -0.32 -2.11 6.41
CA GLU A 10 -1.15 -1.86 7.60
C GLU A 10 -0.81 -2.75 8.81
N PRO A 11 0.46 -2.75 9.27
CA PRO A 11 0.91 -3.69 10.32
C PRO A 11 0.21 -3.49 11.67
N ASN A 12 -0.41 -2.35 11.90
CA ASN A 12 -1.21 -2.06 13.10
C ASN A 12 -2.71 -2.34 12.92
N ASN A 13 -3.09 -2.98 11.80
CA ASN A 13 -4.45 -3.43 11.54
C ASN A 13 -4.58 -4.93 11.78
N LYS A 14 -5.59 -5.35 12.55
CA LYS A 14 -5.86 -6.76 12.86
C LYS A 14 -6.09 -7.64 11.64
N SER A 15 -6.52 -7.05 10.54
CA SER A 15 -6.71 -7.77 9.27
C SER A 15 -5.41 -8.05 8.53
N HIS A 16 -4.28 -7.44 8.96
CA HIS A 16 -3.00 -7.53 8.24
C HIS A 16 -1.84 -8.03 9.08
N TRP A 17 -1.97 -8.09 10.40
CA TRP A 17 -0.99 -8.66 11.33
C TRP A 17 -1.66 -9.39 12.48
N ALA A 18 -1.17 -10.58 12.82
CA ALA A 18 -1.73 -11.42 13.87
C ALA A 18 -1.19 -11.00 15.24
N PHE A 19 -1.84 -10.02 15.87
CA PHE A 19 -1.45 -9.47 17.19
C PHE A 19 -1.42 -10.50 18.31
N GLU A 20 -2.21 -11.55 18.22
CA GLU A 20 -2.26 -12.63 19.20
C GLU A 20 -0.92 -13.37 19.31
N ILE A 21 -0.12 -13.32 18.22
CA ILE A 21 1.18 -13.99 18.14
C ILE A 21 2.30 -13.00 18.46
N ASP A 22 2.14 -11.73 18.06
CA ASP A 22 3.15 -10.68 18.23
C ASP A 22 2.50 -9.38 18.74
N PRO A 23 2.01 -9.38 20.01
CA PRO A 23 1.20 -8.27 20.55
C PRO A 23 1.97 -6.95 20.72
N GLU A 24 3.30 -7.01 20.80
CA GLU A 24 4.18 -5.86 20.95
C GLU A 24 4.97 -5.54 19.67
N TRP A 25 4.65 -6.15 18.54
CA TRP A 25 5.35 -6.01 17.25
C TRP A 25 6.86 -6.27 17.30
N GLN A 26 7.31 -7.14 18.19
CA GLN A 26 8.75 -7.46 18.29
C GLN A 26 9.24 -8.30 17.12
N CYS A 27 8.45 -9.29 16.68
CA CYS A 27 8.76 -10.06 15.48
C CYS A 27 8.69 -9.17 14.23
N PHE A 28 7.65 -8.33 14.14
CA PHE A 28 7.50 -7.34 13.07
C PHE A 28 8.71 -6.41 12.99
N SER A 29 9.16 -5.86 14.11
CA SER A 29 10.31 -4.96 14.16
C SER A 29 11.61 -5.63 13.68
N LYS A 30 11.88 -6.84 14.15
CA LYS A 30 13.06 -7.62 13.70
C LYS A 30 12.98 -7.89 12.19
N MET A 31 11.82 -8.28 11.70
CA MET A 31 11.57 -8.54 10.29
C MET A 31 11.82 -7.29 9.42
N VAL A 32 11.30 -6.12 9.83
CA VAL A 32 11.49 -4.88 9.07
C VAL A 32 12.95 -4.42 9.11
N ILE A 33 13.62 -4.54 10.26
CA ILE A 33 15.06 -4.19 10.38
C ILE A 33 15.90 -5.06 9.44
N ALA A 34 15.73 -6.39 9.49
CA ALA A 34 16.44 -7.32 8.62
C ALA A 34 16.18 -7.02 7.13
N ALA A 35 14.91 -6.84 6.75
CA ALA A 35 14.52 -6.54 5.38
C ALA A 35 15.09 -5.18 4.90
N ALA A 36 15.05 -4.14 5.75
CA ALA A 36 15.59 -2.83 5.41
C ALA A 36 17.10 -2.85 5.22
N GLN A 37 17.82 -3.61 6.04
CA GLN A 37 19.26 -3.83 5.90
C GLN A 37 19.59 -4.60 4.62
N ALA A 38 18.83 -5.65 4.31
CA ALA A 38 18.99 -6.45 3.11
C ALA A 38 18.75 -5.62 1.83
N VAL A 39 17.69 -4.83 1.77
CA VAL A 39 17.40 -3.91 0.66
C VAL A 39 18.53 -2.88 0.49
N LYS A 40 19.01 -2.30 1.60
CA LYS A 40 20.11 -1.33 1.57
C LYS A 40 21.41 -1.94 1.05
N ALA A 41 21.68 -3.19 1.39
CA ALA A 41 22.87 -3.90 0.91
C ALA A 41 22.83 -4.14 -0.60
N GLU A 42 21.65 -4.38 -1.18
CA GLU A 42 21.47 -4.57 -2.62
C GLU A 42 21.52 -3.24 -3.39
N ASN A 43 20.85 -2.21 -2.89
CA ASN A 43 20.85 -0.90 -3.54
C ASN A 43 20.57 0.22 -2.53
N THR A 44 21.57 1.06 -2.30
CA THR A 44 21.50 2.18 -1.34
C THR A 44 20.58 3.32 -1.80
N ASN A 45 20.20 3.38 -3.07
CA ASN A 45 19.36 4.44 -3.62
C ASN A 45 17.86 4.14 -3.46
N ILE A 46 17.51 2.90 -3.11
CA ILE A 46 16.11 2.52 -2.91
C ILE A 46 15.63 3.03 -1.54
N MET A 47 14.55 3.81 -1.55
CA MET A 47 13.93 4.30 -0.33
C MET A 47 13.23 3.16 0.42
N ARG A 48 13.45 3.11 1.72
CA ARG A 48 12.90 2.09 2.63
C ARG A 48 11.78 2.74 3.44
N VAL A 49 10.56 2.29 3.20
CA VAL A 49 9.35 2.92 3.71
C VAL A 49 8.64 1.97 4.68
N LEU A 50 8.26 2.44 5.86
CA LEU A 50 7.40 1.68 6.75
C LEU A 50 6.03 1.47 6.07
N GLY A 51 5.48 0.25 6.14
CA GLY A 51 4.16 -0.07 5.60
C GLY A 51 3.08 0.90 6.08
N GLY A 52 2.21 1.37 5.19
CA GLY A 52 1.18 2.36 5.53
C GLY A 52 0.35 1.96 6.75
N ILE A 53 0.44 2.75 7.80
CA ILE A 53 -0.28 2.47 9.05
C ILE A 53 -1.76 2.86 8.93
N SER A 54 -2.64 1.99 9.42
CA SER A 54 -4.09 2.21 9.46
C SER A 54 -4.69 1.43 10.65
N PRO A 55 -5.33 2.09 11.60
CA PRO A 55 -5.54 3.55 11.71
C PRO A 55 -4.23 4.34 11.86
N ILE A 56 -4.30 5.65 11.61
CA ILE A 56 -3.18 6.56 11.90
C ILE A 56 -3.00 6.59 13.42
N ASP A 57 -1.87 6.06 13.89
CA ASP A 57 -1.59 5.82 15.30
C ASP A 57 -0.16 6.21 15.68
N PRO A 58 0.03 7.35 16.36
CA PRO A 58 1.33 7.77 16.87
C PRO A 58 1.95 6.81 17.91
N PHE A 59 1.12 6.07 18.66
CA PHE A 59 1.60 5.11 19.64
C PHE A 59 2.33 3.94 18.95
N PHE A 60 1.80 3.44 17.85
CA PHE A 60 2.46 2.41 17.06
C PHE A 60 3.83 2.87 16.56
N ILE A 61 3.93 4.10 16.04
CA ILE A 61 5.21 4.67 15.60
C ILE A 61 6.20 4.79 16.76
N ASN A 62 5.77 5.24 17.94
CA ASN A 62 6.62 5.31 19.12
C ASN A 62 7.11 3.93 19.57
N THR A 63 6.26 2.90 19.48
CA THR A 63 6.65 1.51 19.79
C THR A 63 7.76 1.04 18.86
N LEU A 64 7.60 1.23 17.54
CA LEU A 64 8.62 0.85 16.57
C LEU A 64 9.92 1.67 16.71
N LYS A 65 9.81 2.95 17.05
CA LYS A 65 10.95 3.82 17.34
C LYS A 65 11.74 3.31 18.55
N ALA A 66 11.05 2.96 19.63
CA ALA A 66 11.69 2.39 20.82
C ALA A 66 12.39 1.05 20.54
N GLN A 67 11.96 0.32 19.52
CA GLN A 67 12.57 -0.92 19.06
C GLN A 67 13.63 -0.72 17.94
N GLY A 68 13.99 0.52 17.62
CA GLY A 68 15.06 0.87 16.67
C GLY A 68 14.69 0.74 15.20
N VAL A 69 13.43 0.48 14.86
CA VAL A 69 12.98 0.25 13.45
C VAL A 69 13.22 1.49 12.60
N LEU A 70 12.91 2.68 13.14
CA LEU A 70 12.95 3.92 12.35
C LEU A 70 14.38 4.31 11.91
N ASP A 71 15.42 3.83 12.62
CA ASP A 71 16.83 4.08 12.27
C ASP A 71 17.25 3.40 10.96
N HIS A 72 16.46 2.44 10.48
CA HIS A 72 16.69 1.68 9.25
C HIS A 72 15.81 2.14 8.07
N LEU A 73 14.96 3.15 8.26
CA LEU A 73 13.96 3.60 7.30
C LEU A 73 14.24 5.02 6.81
N ASP A 74 13.74 5.34 5.62
CA ASP A 74 13.85 6.65 4.99
C ASP A 74 12.53 7.44 5.02
N ALA A 75 11.40 6.76 5.23
CA ALA A 75 10.08 7.37 5.36
C ALA A 75 9.10 6.47 6.14
N VAL A 76 8.06 7.10 6.69
CA VAL A 76 6.89 6.42 7.27
C VAL A 76 5.71 6.63 6.35
N ALA A 77 4.86 5.60 6.17
CA ALA A 77 3.64 5.75 5.39
C ALA A 77 2.39 5.62 6.26
N VAL A 78 1.35 6.36 5.87
CA VAL A 78 0.01 6.31 6.47
C VAL A 78 -1.03 6.04 5.41
N HIS A 79 -2.16 5.43 5.83
CA HIS A 79 -3.36 5.27 5.02
C HIS A 79 -4.53 6.00 5.66
N GLY A 80 -5.45 6.51 4.85
CA GLY A 80 -6.65 7.15 5.36
C GLY A 80 -7.81 7.12 4.37
N PHE A 81 -8.95 6.69 4.89
CA PHE A 81 -10.19 6.54 4.15
C PHE A 81 -11.34 7.22 4.90
N PRO A 82 -11.25 8.57 5.06
CA PRO A 82 -12.34 9.32 5.67
C PRO A 82 -13.62 9.18 4.84
N LEU A 83 -14.78 9.25 5.48
CA LEU A 83 -16.10 8.99 4.94
C LEU A 83 -16.42 7.50 4.68
N ASP A 84 -15.44 6.62 4.65
CA ASP A 84 -15.63 5.19 4.45
C ASP A 84 -15.50 4.43 5.78
N TRP A 85 -14.34 3.89 6.12
CA TRP A 85 -14.17 3.14 7.38
C TRP A 85 -13.36 3.86 8.46
N ASN A 86 -12.76 5.01 8.15
CA ASN A 86 -12.18 5.85 9.18
C ASN A 86 -13.24 6.82 9.76
N HIS A 87 -13.28 6.92 11.10
CA HIS A 87 -14.25 7.72 11.84
C HIS A 87 -13.84 9.19 12.03
N TRP A 88 -12.99 9.72 11.14
CA TRP A 88 -12.60 11.13 11.15
C TRP A 88 -12.99 11.80 9.82
N GLN A 89 -13.11 13.13 9.85
CA GLN A 89 -13.58 13.90 8.70
C GLN A 89 -12.45 14.17 7.71
N LEU A 90 -12.78 14.34 6.43
CA LEU A 90 -11.83 14.59 5.37
C LEU A 90 -10.91 15.79 5.62
N ASN A 91 -11.45 16.87 6.23
CA ASN A 91 -10.69 18.07 6.57
C ASN A 91 -9.74 17.90 7.78
N GLU A 92 -9.76 16.76 8.45
CA GLU A 92 -8.83 16.45 9.55
C GLU A 92 -7.48 15.89 9.05
N TRP A 93 -7.30 15.67 7.74
CA TRP A 93 -6.03 15.20 7.18
C TRP A 93 -4.80 15.97 7.70
N PRO A 94 -4.78 17.33 7.75
CA PRO A 94 -3.62 18.05 8.26
C PRO A 94 -3.31 17.73 9.72
N SER A 95 -4.33 17.56 10.58
CA SER A 95 -4.12 17.20 11.99
C SER A 95 -3.63 15.74 12.11
N LYS A 96 -4.15 14.82 11.31
CA LYS A 96 -3.69 13.43 11.27
C LYS A 96 -2.23 13.30 10.85
N LEU A 97 -1.79 14.07 9.88
CA LEU A 97 -0.37 14.15 9.51
C LEU A 97 0.47 14.72 10.64
N ALA A 98 -0.01 15.80 11.28
CA ALA A 98 0.70 16.44 12.39
C ALA A 98 0.89 15.49 13.59
N GLU A 99 -0.09 14.62 13.89
CA GLU A 99 0.03 13.59 14.94
C GLU A 99 1.24 12.68 14.69
N ILE A 100 1.48 12.25 13.45
CA ILE A 100 2.62 11.39 13.09
C ILE A 100 3.92 12.20 13.04
N GLN A 101 3.89 13.40 12.46
CA GLN A 101 5.07 14.28 12.40
C GLN A 101 5.58 14.69 13.79
N ALA A 102 4.73 14.68 14.81
CA ALA A 102 5.13 14.96 16.19
C ALA A 102 5.99 13.86 16.82
N VAL A 103 5.93 12.62 16.31
CA VAL A 103 6.64 11.46 16.89
C VAL A 103 7.79 10.93 16.04
N THR A 104 7.94 11.42 14.80
CA THR A 104 9.04 11.04 13.91
C THR A 104 9.58 12.25 13.14
N SER A 105 10.89 12.24 12.87
CA SER A 105 11.54 13.19 11.96
C SER A 105 11.59 12.72 10.51
N LEU A 106 11.19 11.48 10.25
CA LEU A 106 11.15 10.93 8.89
C LEU A 106 10.02 11.57 8.07
N PRO A 107 10.20 11.74 6.77
CA PRO A 107 9.14 12.15 5.86
C PRO A 107 7.91 11.23 5.99
N VAL A 108 6.71 11.82 6.00
CA VAL A 108 5.46 11.08 6.04
C VAL A 108 4.86 11.01 4.64
N TRP A 109 4.62 9.80 4.14
CA TRP A 109 3.95 9.54 2.87
C TRP A 109 2.50 9.12 3.09
N VAL A 110 1.61 9.47 2.18
CA VAL A 110 0.24 8.93 2.14
C VAL A 110 0.19 7.89 1.02
N THR A 111 0.35 6.62 1.37
CA THR A 111 0.46 5.55 0.36
C THR A 111 -0.86 4.90 0.00
N GLU A 112 -1.93 5.23 0.72
CA GLU A 112 -3.31 5.01 0.32
C GLU A 112 -4.20 6.13 0.87
N VAL A 113 -4.96 6.73 -0.02
CA VAL A 113 -6.07 7.62 0.27
C VAL A 113 -7.14 7.42 -0.79
N GLY A 114 -8.38 7.38 -0.39
CA GLY A 114 -9.46 7.17 -1.33
C GLY A 114 -10.81 7.44 -0.69
N ILE A 115 -11.82 7.58 -1.55
CA ILE A 115 -13.21 7.73 -1.17
C ILE A 115 -14.03 6.87 -2.12
N SER A 116 -14.92 6.06 -1.55
CA SER A 116 -15.79 5.16 -2.29
C SER A 116 -16.89 5.91 -3.04
N THR A 117 -17.28 5.38 -4.20
CA THR A 117 -18.51 5.79 -4.91
C THR A 117 -19.75 5.07 -4.40
N PHE A 118 -19.66 4.37 -3.26
CA PHE A 118 -20.82 3.70 -2.71
C PHE A 118 -21.95 4.71 -2.45
N GLY A 119 -22.97 4.67 -3.28
CA GLY A 119 -24.11 5.58 -3.26
C GLY A 119 -24.06 6.71 -4.28
N ALA A 120 -22.91 7.34 -4.56
CA ALA A 120 -22.80 8.43 -5.54
C ALA A 120 -21.36 8.66 -6.03
N GLU A 121 -21.18 8.86 -7.34
CA GLU A 121 -19.87 9.17 -7.93
C GLU A 121 -19.40 10.59 -7.56
N GLU A 122 -20.32 11.52 -7.36
CA GLU A 122 -20.04 12.90 -6.97
C GLU A 122 -19.35 12.99 -5.61
N VAL A 123 -19.58 12.03 -4.71
CA VAL A 123 -18.89 11.96 -3.42
C VAL A 123 -17.40 11.64 -3.61
N GLN A 124 -17.08 10.71 -4.53
CA GLN A 124 -15.69 10.40 -4.84
C GLN A 124 -14.99 11.58 -5.56
N GLU A 125 -15.67 12.23 -6.49
CA GLU A 125 -15.14 13.42 -7.19
C GLU A 125 -14.85 14.56 -6.20
N PHE A 126 -15.79 14.87 -5.32
CA PHE A 126 -15.59 15.84 -4.23
C PHE A 126 -14.41 15.44 -3.35
N GLY A 127 -14.32 14.17 -2.99
CA GLY A 127 -13.25 13.64 -2.17
C GLY A 127 -11.89 13.73 -2.83
N LEU A 128 -11.79 13.46 -4.14
CA LEU A 128 -10.56 13.61 -4.92
C LEU A 128 -10.08 15.08 -4.89
N LYS A 129 -10.96 16.02 -5.21
CA LYS A 129 -10.67 17.45 -5.16
C LYS A 129 -10.19 17.88 -3.77
N LYS A 130 -10.94 17.49 -2.74
CA LYS A 130 -10.61 17.88 -1.36
C LYS A 130 -9.30 17.26 -0.87
N THR A 131 -9.02 16.01 -1.25
CA THR A 131 -7.74 15.34 -0.97
C THR A 131 -6.58 16.10 -1.62
N GLY A 132 -6.72 16.51 -2.88
CA GLY A 132 -5.74 17.36 -3.56
C GLY A 132 -5.45 18.65 -2.80
N GLU A 133 -6.49 19.40 -2.43
CA GLU A 133 -6.37 20.65 -1.65
C GLU A 133 -5.67 20.46 -0.30
N LEU A 134 -5.90 19.34 0.37
CA LEU A 134 -5.42 19.08 1.74
C LEU A 134 -4.03 18.46 1.79
N LEU A 135 -3.62 17.67 0.78
CA LEU A 135 -2.41 16.87 0.84
C LEU A 135 -1.32 17.29 -0.15
N LEU A 136 -1.66 17.80 -1.34
CA LEU A 136 -0.65 18.22 -2.31
C LEU A 136 0.22 19.33 -1.75
N GLY A 137 1.53 19.21 -1.95
CA GLY A 137 2.53 20.11 -1.40
C GLY A 137 2.81 19.98 0.10
N ARG A 138 2.05 19.12 0.84
CA ARG A 138 2.27 18.89 2.28
C ARG A 138 3.05 17.62 2.57
N VAL A 139 2.94 16.63 1.70
CA VAL A 139 3.64 15.36 1.82
C VAL A 139 4.37 15.02 0.53
N PRO A 140 5.52 14.34 0.60
CA PRO A 140 6.35 14.07 -0.59
C PRO A 140 5.71 13.07 -1.56
N ARG A 141 4.79 12.21 -1.10
CA ARG A 141 4.19 11.16 -1.91
C ARG A 141 2.75 10.89 -1.48
N ILE A 142 1.86 10.81 -2.47
CA ILE A 142 0.44 10.50 -2.27
C ILE A 142 0.05 9.49 -3.35
N HIS A 143 -0.69 8.43 -2.96
CA HIS A 143 -1.27 7.47 -3.91
C HIS A 143 -2.76 7.32 -3.64
N TRP A 144 -3.55 7.58 -4.67
CA TRP A 144 -4.99 7.35 -4.65
C TRP A 144 -5.31 5.86 -4.75
N TYR A 145 -6.14 5.36 -3.89
CA TYR A 145 -6.65 4.00 -3.88
C TYR A 145 -8.09 4.02 -4.41
N SER A 146 -8.37 3.49 -5.60
CA SER A 146 -7.51 2.75 -6.49
C SER A 146 -7.82 3.08 -7.96
N LEU A 147 -7.14 2.42 -8.92
CA LEU A 147 -7.48 2.58 -10.34
C LEU A 147 -8.80 1.90 -10.68
N TYR A 148 -8.93 0.60 -10.35
CA TYR A 148 -10.14 -0.19 -10.59
C TYR A 148 -10.91 -0.47 -9.32
N ASP A 149 -12.22 -0.58 -9.47
CA ASP A 149 -13.05 -1.26 -8.49
C ASP A 149 -12.59 -2.70 -8.30
N LEU A 150 -12.74 -3.22 -7.09
CA LEU A 150 -12.48 -4.64 -6.84
C LEU A 150 -13.53 -5.49 -7.55
N PRO A 151 -13.13 -6.64 -8.12
CA PRO A 151 -14.07 -7.59 -8.69
C PRO A 151 -15.12 -8.03 -7.66
N ARG A 152 -16.41 -8.01 -8.04
CA ARG A 152 -17.50 -8.44 -7.15
C ARG A 152 -17.37 -9.90 -6.71
N ALA A 153 -16.68 -10.72 -7.51
CA ALA A 153 -16.37 -12.11 -7.19
C ALA A 153 -15.12 -12.26 -6.29
N TRP A 154 -14.42 -11.14 -5.97
CA TRP A 154 -13.25 -11.20 -5.12
C TRP A 154 -13.66 -11.56 -3.69
N GLU A 155 -13.19 -12.71 -3.23
CA GLU A 155 -13.32 -13.07 -1.83
C GLU A 155 -12.20 -12.38 -1.06
N ALA A 156 -12.58 -11.53 -0.10
CA ALA A 156 -11.62 -10.91 0.79
C ALA A 156 -10.77 -12.00 1.45
N THR A 157 -9.47 -11.99 1.20
CA THR A 157 -8.53 -12.89 1.87
C THR A 157 -8.31 -12.50 3.34
N THR A 158 -8.92 -11.39 3.77
CA THR A 158 -8.93 -10.93 5.15
C THR A 158 -9.84 -11.82 6.01
N ARG A 159 -9.59 -11.85 7.32
CA ARG A 159 -10.42 -12.59 8.31
C ARG A 159 -11.88 -12.08 8.40
N HIS A 160 -12.16 -10.93 7.80
CA HIS A 160 -13.46 -10.29 7.82
C HIS A 160 -14.11 -10.42 6.44
N ARG A 161 -15.24 -11.12 6.38
CA ARG A 161 -16.10 -11.07 5.19
C ARG A 161 -16.76 -9.70 5.14
N GLU A 162 -16.65 -9.06 3.99
CA GLU A 162 -17.32 -7.81 3.70
C GLU A 162 -18.78 -8.09 3.36
N ALA A 163 -19.66 -8.07 4.38
CA ALA A 163 -21.09 -8.21 4.16
C ALA A 163 -21.66 -6.97 3.48
N GLU A 164 -22.62 -7.16 2.55
CA GLU A 164 -23.34 -6.06 1.94
C GLU A 164 -23.94 -5.14 2.99
N GLY A 165 -23.76 -3.82 2.83
CA GLY A 165 -24.20 -2.81 3.79
C GLY A 165 -23.21 -2.53 4.94
N SER A 166 -22.15 -3.30 5.09
CA SER A 166 -21.07 -2.95 6.03
C SER A 166 -20.23 -1.78 5.52
N SER A 167 -19.53 -1.09 6.43
CA SER A 167 -18.58 -0.03 6.03
C SER A 167 -17.47 -0.57 5.13
N TYR A 168 -17.06 -1.82 5.31
CA TYR A 168 -16.05 -2.48 4.49
C TYR A 168 -16.55 -2.84 3.08
N PHE A 169 -17.85 -3.02 2.88
CA PHE A 169 -18.42 -3.26 1.55
C PHE A 169 -18.11 -2.14 0.57
N ARG A 170 -17.88 -0.92 1.05
CA ARG A 170 -17.47 0.24 0.26
C ARG A 170 -16.14 0.03 -0.45
N HIS A 171 -15.32 -0.91 0.02
CA HIS A 171 -14.04 -1.30 -0.58
C HIS A 171 -14.18 -1.72 -2.05
N PHE A 172 -15.30 -2.32 -2.43
CA PHE A 172 -15.59 -2.69 -3.82
C PHE A 172 -15.76 -1.50 -4.77
N TYR A 173 -15.90 -0.28 -4.27
CA TYR A 173 -16.22 0.91 -5.05
C TYR A 173 -15.16 2.02 -4.98
N MET A 174 -13.92 1.67 -4.63
CA MET A 174 -12.83 2.65 -4.44
C MET A 174 -12.15 3.08 -5.74
N GLY A 175 -12.30 2.30 -6.82
CA GLY A 175 -11.70 2.59 -8.12
C GLY A 175 -12.23 3.89 -8.75
N ILE A 176 -11.38 4.57 -9.53
CA ILE A 176 -11.80 5.63 -10.44
C ILE A 176 -12.31 5.07 -11.79
N LEU A 177 -12.05 3.78 -12.04
CA LEU A 177 -12.65 2.95 -13.06
C LEU A 177 -13.52 1.89 -12.41
N ARG A 178 -14.62 1.50 -13.05
CA ARG A 178 -15.39 0.33 -12.66
C ARG A 178 -14.63 -0.95 -12.95
N GLU A 179 -15.12 -2.07 -12.46
CA GLU A 179 -14.53 -3.40 -12.69
C GLU A 179 -14.31 -3.70 -14.18
N ASP A 180 -15.23 -3.27 -15.04
CA ASP A 180 -15.19 -3.43 -16.50
C ASP A 180 -14.31 -2.41 -17.24
N GLY A 181 -13.65 -1.51 -16.52
CA GLY A 181 -12.79 -0.46 -17.06
C GLY A 181 -13.53 0.81 -17.48
N THR A 182 -14.85 0.91 -17.28
CA THR A 182 -15.58 2.13 -17.61
C THR A 182 -15.25 3.27 -16.63
N PRO A 183 -14.93 4.49 -17.12
CA PRO A 183 -14.58 5.61 -16.27
C PRO A 183 -15.73 6.09 -15.38
N LYS A 184 -15.41 6.45 -14.14
CA LYS A 184 -16.29 7.19 -13.24
C LYS A 184 -16.04 8.70 -13.34
N LEU A 185 -16.83 9.52 -12.65
CA LEU A 185 -16.66 10.99 -12.67
C LEU A 185 -15.25 11.41 -12.25
N ALA A 186 -14.71 10.85 -11.15
CA ALA A 186 -13.40 11.17 -10.66
C ALA A 186 -12.27 10.91 -11.67
N TYR A 187 -12.42 9.92 -12.56
CA TYR A 187 -11.43 9.65 -13.61
C TYR A 187 -11.21 10.85 -14.54
N LYS A 188 -12.28 11.57 -14.88
CA LYS A 188 -12.22 12.71 -15.81
C LYS A 188 -11.40 13.88 -15.27
N HIS A 189 -11.38 14.02 -13.94
CA HIS A 189 -10.71 15.11 -13.25
C HIS A 189 -9.35 14.69 -12.64
N PHE A 190 -9.05 13.39 -12.65
CA PHE A 190 -7.84 12.87 -12.00
C PHE A 190 -6.55 13.50 -12.58
N ALA A 191 -6.50 13.71 -13.89
CA ALA A 191 -5.35 14.30 -14.57
C ALA A 191 -5.02 15.73 -14.12
N GLU A 192 -5.95 16.45 -13.49
CA GLU A 192 -5.74 17.79 -12.92
C GLU A 192 -4.78 17.77 -11.73
N TYR A 193 -4.58 16.60 -11.09
CA TYR A 193 -3.77 16.40 -9.89
C TYR A 193 -2.46 15.66 -10.16
N THR A 194 -2.27 15.17 -11.37
CA THR A 194 -1.03 14.52 -11.77
C THR A 194 0.02 15.54 -12.24
N PRO A 195 1.33 15.24 -12.13
CA PRO A 195 1.89 13.97 -11.66
C PRO A 195 2.03 13.83 -10.14
N GLU A 196 1.68 14.85 -9.35
CA GLU A 196 1.91 14.86 -7.90
C GLU A 196 1.07 13.81 -7.16
N LEU A 197 -0.16 13.57 -7.64
CA LEU A 197 -1.00 12.49 -7.17
C LEU A 197 -0.70 11.21 -7.98
N GLY A 198 -0.17 10.21 -7.30
CA GLY A 198 0.02 8.87 -7.84
C GLY A 198 -1.21 7.98 -7.66
N VAL A 199 -1.09 6.73 -8.08
CA VAL A 199 -2.14 5.73 -7.96
C VAL A 199 -1.61 4.52 -7.19
N CYS A 200 -2.43 3.99 -6.30
CA CYS A 200 -2.26 2.66 -5.71
C CYS A 200 -3.14 1.68 -6.49
N GLN A 201 -2.50 0.69 -7.12
CA GLN A 201 -3.19 -0.42 -7.77
C GLN A 201 -2.46 -1.71 -7.47
N TRP A 202 -3.13 -2.59 -6.76
CA TRP A 202 -2.65 -3.94 -6.55
C TRP A 202 -3.06 -4.80 -7.75
N PHE A 203 -2.09 -5.45 -8.41
CA PHE A 203 -2.34 -6.43 -9.44
C PHE A 203 -2.36 -7.81 -8.80
N HIS A 204 -3.49 -8.51 -8.91
CA HIS A 204 -3.58 -9.90 -8.48
C HIS A 204 -2.69 -10.79 -9.34
N PHE A 205 -2.38 -11.97 -8.84
CA PHE A 205 -1.55 -12.92 -9.59
C PHE A 205 -2.20 -13.21 -10.97
N GLU A 206 -1.40 -12.99 -12.04
CA GLU A 206 -1.85 -13.10 -13.45
C GLU A 206 -3.03 -12.19 -13.82
N ASP A 207 -3.13 -11.01 -13.21
CA ASP A 207 -4.20 -10.05 -13.50
C ASP A 207 -4.23 -9.69 -15.01
N HIS A 208 -5.31 -10.08 -15.69
CA HIS A 208 -5.51 -9.84 -17.10
C HIS A 208 -5.67 -8.36 -17.46
N ARG A 209 -5.98 -7.49 -16.48
CA ARG A 209 -6.16 -6.04 -16.65
C ARG A 209 -4.85 -5.26 -16.67
N LEU A 210 -3.70 -5.91 -16.43
CA LEU A 210 -2.40 -5.23 -16.29
C LEU A 210 -2.10 -4.27 -17.44
N ASP A 211 -2.23 -4.74 -18.69
CA ASP A 211 -1.88 -3.94 -19.86
C ASP A 211 -2.84 -2.75 -20.07
N ASP A 212 -4.12 -2.94 -19.78
CA ASP A 212 -5.12 -1.86 -19.86
C ASP A 212 -4.95 -0.87 -18.69
N ALA A 213 -4.60 -1.35 -17.49
CA ALA A 213 -4.25 -0.50 -16.37
C ALA A 213 -3.09 0.45 -16.72
N VAL A 214 -2.02 -0.07 -17.33
CA VAL A 214 -0.88 0.73 -17.76
C VAL A 214 -1.29 1.80 -18.77
N LYS A 215 -2.17 1.49 -19.72
CA LYS A 215 -2.70 2.48 -20.67
C LYS A 215 -3.47 3.59 -19.95
N HIS A 216 -4.36 3.24 -19.02
CA HIS A 216 -5.11 4.22 -18.23
C HIS A 216 -4.20 5.11 -17.40
N LEU A 217 -3.21 4.54 -16.70
CA LEU A 217 -2.24 5.29 -15.90
C LEU A 217 -1.45 6.28 -16.76
N LYS A 218 -0.99 5.87 -17.94
CA LYS A 218 -0.29 6.76 -18.89
C LYS A 218 -1.21 7.87 -19.42
N ASN A 219 -2.45 7.54 -19.78
CA ASN A 219 -3.43 8.53 -20.26
C ASN A 219 -3.78 9.58 -19.19
N LEU A 220 -3.76 9.20 -17.91
CA LEU A 220 -3.97 10.10 -16.79
C LEU A 220 -2.74 10.93 -16.43
N GLY A 221 -1.57 10.69 -17.06
CA GLY A 221 -0.32 11.38 -16.72
C GLY A 221 0.28 10.97 -15.37
N VAL A 222 -0.13 9.81 -14.83
CA VAL A 222 0.41 9.27 -13.59
C VAL A 222 1.90 8.99 -13.75
N LYS A 223 2.70 9.41 -12.77
CA LYS A 223 4.14 9.10 -12.68
C LYS A 223 4.47 8.18 -11.51
N TYR A 224 3.70 8.24 -10.44
CA TYR A 224 3.93 7.49 -9.22
C TYR A 224 2.90 6.38 -9.08
N LEU A 225 3.39 5.15 -9.12
CA LEU A 225 2.54 3.95 -8.94
C LEU A 225 2.96 3.22 -7.67
N ARG A 226 1.99 2.91 -6.83
CA ARG A 226 2.19 1.93 -5.77
C ARG A 226 1.51 0.63 -6.15
N THR A 227 2.26 -0.46 -6.06
CA THR A 227 1.77 -1.83 -6.25
C THR A 227 2.39 -2.77 -5.21
N GLY A 228 2.25 -4.08 -5.36
CA GLY A 228 2.82 -5.03 -4.44
C GLY A 228 3.39 -6.27 -5.12
N LEU A 229 4.39 -6.85 -4.48
CA LEU A 229 4.87 -8.21 -4.71
C LEU A 229 4.63 -9.00 -3.44
N SER A 230 3.68 -9.93 -3.49
CA SER A 230 3.35 -10.77 -2.34
C SER A 230 4.41 -11.84 -2.13
N TRP A 231 5.01 -11.89 -0.93
CA TRP A 231 5.89 -12.99 -0.55
C TRP A 231 5.16 -14.34 -0.55
N ALA A 232 3.87 -14.34 -0.20
CA ALA A 232 3.04 -15.55 -0.29
C ALA A 232 2.89 -16.05 -1.74
N ASP A 233 2.78 -15.13 -2.70
CA ASP A 233 2.67 -15.50 -4.12
C ASP A 233 4.01 -15.94 -4.73
N TYR A 234 5.15 -15.57 -4.16
CA TYR A 234 6.48 -15.96 -4.63
C TYR A 234 6.66 -17.47 -4.78
N TYR A 235 5.96 -18.27 -3.97
CA TYR A 235 6.01 -19.73 -3.99
C TYR A 235 4.99 -20.38 -4.95
N ARG A 236 4.20 -19.58 -5.67
CA ARG A 236 3.28 -20.11 -6.68
C ARG A 236 4.04 -20.55 -7.93
N PRO A 237 3.51 -21.55 -8.68
CA PRO A 237 4.04 -21.86 -10.01
C PRO A 237 4.13 -20.59 -10.87
N ASP A 238 5.24 -20.42 -11.59
CA ASP A 238 5.50 -19.29 -12.49
C ASP A 238 5.48 -17.89 -11.83
N ALA A 239 5.61 -17.81 -10.51
CA ALA A 239 5.57 -16.53 -9.77
C ALA A 239 6.56 -15.49 -10.34
N LEU A 240 7.82 -15.88 -10.57
CA LEU A 240 8.82 -14.96 -11.12
C LEU A 240 8.47 -14.50 -12.54
N LYS A 241 7.87 -15.34 -13.37
CA LYS A 241 7.41 -14.92 -14.71
C LYS A 241 6.33 -13.85 -14.61
N TRP A 242 5.41 -14.02 -13.67
CA TRP A 242 4.38 -13.02 -13.43
C TRP A 242 4.98 -11.71 -12.89
N PHE A 243 5.87 -11.77 -11.91
CA PHE A 243 6.55 -10.60 -11.36
C PHE A 243 7.36 -9.87 -12.44
N ASP A 244 8.12 -10.61 -13.28
CA ASP A 244 8.87 -10.05 -14.41
C ASP A 244 7.94 -9.32 -15.39
N ARG A 245 6.83 -9.95 -15.77
CA ARG A 245 5.84 -9.34 -16.66
C ARG A 245 5.26 -8.06 -16.06
N MET A 246 4.84 -8.11 -14.80
CA MET A 246 4.25 -6.97 -14.12
C MET A 246 5.26 -5.82 -13.98
N MET A 247 6.46 -6.09 -13.49
CA MET A 247 7.48 -5.06 -13.30
C MET A 247 7.95 -4.47 -14.62
N LYS A 248 8.02 -5.28 -15.70
CA LYS A 248 8.29 -4.79 -17.04
C LYS A 248 7.18 -3.89 -17.57
N ALA A 249 5.92 -4.24 -17.34
CA ALA A 249 4.77 -3.43 -17.78
C ALA A 249 4.73 -2.04 -17.13
N VAL A 250 5.20 -1.94 -15.88
CA VAL A 250 5.19 -0.69 -15.09
C VAL A 250 6.53 0.04 -15.04
N GLU A 251 7.51 -0.34 -15.85
CA GLU A 251 8.89 0.19 -15.79
C GLU A 251 9.01 1.71 -16.03
N ASP A 252 8.04 2.30 -16.74
CA ASP A 252 8.01 3.74 -17.04
C ASP A 252 7.55 4.60 -15.83
N PHE A 253 7.08 3.97 -14.76
CA PHE A 253 6.62 4.66 -13.56
C PHE A 253 7.69 4.68 -12.47
N HIS A 254 7.61 5.65 -11.57
CA HIS A 254 8.27 5.61 -10.27
C HIS A 254 7.48 4.68 -9.35
N VAL A 255 7.98 3.47 -9.16
CA VAL A 255 7.22 2.42 -8.49
C VAL A 255 7.61 2.32 -7.02
N THR A 256 6.62 2.48 -6.13
CA THR A 256 6.69 2.06 -4.75
C THR A 256 6.15 0.63 -4.65
N VAL A 257 7.01 -0.34 -4.37
CA VAL A 257 6.60 -1.74 -4.24
C VAL A 257 6.39 -2.10 -2.77
N THR A 258 5.22 -2.65 -2.45
CA THR A 258 4.94 -3.21 -1.13
C THR A 258 5.34 -4.69 -1.12
N PHE A 259 6.24 -5.06 -0.20
CA PHE A 259 6.56 -6.45 0.11
C PHE A 259 5.79 -6.85 1.37
N CYS A 260 4.96 -7.86 1.27
CA CYS A 260 4.12 -8.30 2.38
C CYS A 260 3.58 -9.73 2.19
N PHE A 261 2.86 -10.19 3.20
CA PHE A 261 2.12 -11.44 3.27
C PHE A 261 3.00 -12.68 3.42
N THR A 262 2.95 -13.26 4.60
CA THR A 262 3.71 -14.47 4.92
C THR A 262 3.12 -15.68 4.19
N PRO A 263 3.94 -16.47 3.48
CA PRO A 263 3.49 -17.75 2.97
C PRO A 263 2.99 -18.66 4.10
N GLU A 264 1.91 -19.39 3.91
CA GLU A 264 1.31 -20.22 4.96
C GLU A 264 2.29 -21.20 5.61
N HIS A 265 3.18 -21.81 4.80
CA HIS A 265 4.18 -22.77 5.28
C HIS A 265 5.39 -22.12 5.96
N LYS A 266 5.50 -20.79 5.95
CA LYS A 266 6.55 -19.99 6.59
C LYS A 266 6.06 -19.24 7.83
N GLY A 267 4.74 -19.16 8.02
CA GLY A 267 4.14 -18.50 9.17
C GLY A 267 4.19 -19.34 10.44
N VAL A 268 4.16 -18.68 11.59
CA VAL A 268 3.92 -19.36 12.90
C VAL A 268 2.56 -20.07 12.89
N GLN A 269 1.58 -19.48 12.19
CA GLN A 269 0.29 -20.08 11.87
C GLN A 269 0.09 -20.04 10.33
N PRO A 270 -0.70 -20.97 9.77
CA PRO A 270 -0.94 -21.06 8.32
C PRO A 270 -1.91 -19.96 7.85
N HIS A 271 -1.50 -18.71 7.94
CA HIS A 271 -2.27 -17.56 7.49
C HIS A 271 -1.33 -16.43 7.05
N TYR A 272 -1.65 -15.72 5.97
CA TYR A 272 -0.80 -14.68 5.37
C TYR A 272 -0.51 -13.49 6.30
N THR A 273 -1.30 -13.27 7.34
CA THR A 273 -1.05 -12.21 8.36
C THR A 273 -0.16 -12.68 9.51
N SER A 274 0.20 -13.96 9.52
CA SER A 274 1.03 -14.54 10.58
C SER A 274 2.44 -13.94 10.56
N PRO A 275 3.03 -13.65 11.72
CA PRO A 275 4.48 -13.48 11.80
C PRO A 275 5.21 -14.66 11.17
N PRO A 276 6.33 -14.44 10.46
CA PRO A 276 7.13 -15.54 9.94
C PRO A 276 7.85 -16.29 11.07
N GLN A 277 8.10 -17.58 10.87
CA GLN A 277 8.93 -18.39 11.78
C GLN A 277 10.39 -17.94 11.77
N ASN A 278 10.86 -17.46 10.61
CA ASN A 278 12.20 -16.94 10.42
C ASN A 278 12.13 -15.62 9.65
N VAL A 279 12.52 -14.52 10.29
CA VAL A 279 12.46 -13.17 9.70
C VAL A 279 13.49 -12.98 8.58
N GLU A 280 14.60 -13.71 8.59
CA GLU A 280 15.64 -13.62 7.57
C GLU A 280 15.12 -14.09 6.20
N GLU A 281 14.18 -15.03 6.16
CA GLU A 281 13.60 -15.46 4.88
C GLU A 281 12.77 -14.38 4.19
N PHE A 282 12.13 -13.49 4.95
CA PHE A 282 11.49 -12.30 4.39
C PHE A 282 12.53 -11.29 3.91
N ALA A 283 13.63 -11.12 4.65
CA ALA A 283 14.73 -10.26 4.25
C ALA A 283 15.40 -10.76 2.95
N ASP A 284 15.61 -12.07 2.81
CA ASP A 284 16.12 -12.69 1.59
C ASP A 284 15.22 -12.45 0.38
N PHE A 285 13.89 -12.61 0.56
CA PHE A 285 12.91 -12.27 -0.46
C PHE A 285 13.00 -10.78 -0.86
N CYS A 286 13.07 -9.88 0.12
CA CYS A 286 13.20 -8.45 -0.14
C CYS A 286 14.50 -8.12 -0.91
N ALA A 287 15.62 -8.73 -0.53
CA ALA A 287 16.90 -8.58 -1.23
C ALA A 287 16.83 -9.08 -2.68
N GLU A 288 16.28 -10.27 -2.89
CA GLU A 288 16.16 -10.86 -4.24
C GLU A 288 15.28 -9.99 -5.14
N MET A 289 14.11 -9.55 -4.67
CA MET A 289 13.22 -8.69 -5.47
C MET A 289 13.85 -7.32 -5.74
N THR A 290 14.58 -6.78 -4.79
CA THR A 290 15.32 -5.51 -4.97
C THR A 290 16.41 -5.68 -6.03
N ARG A 291 17.26 -6.71 -5.91
CA ARG A 291 18.32 -7.01 -6.91
C ARG A 291 17.76 -7.20 -8.31
N ARG A 292 16.59 -7.83 -8.42
CA ARG A 292 15.97 -8.17 -9.70
C ARG A 292 15.33 -6.98 -10.40
N TYR A 293 14.72 -6.04 -9.65
CA TYR A 293 13.86 -5.00 -10.21
C TYR A 293 14.27 -3.56 -9.88
N ALA A 294 15.24 -3.35 -9.02
CA ALA A 294 15.81 -2.01 -8.82
C ALA A 294 16.74 -1.63 -9.99
N PRO A 295 16.89 -0.31 -10.26
CA PRO A 295 17.74 0.17 -11.35
C PRO A 295 19.23 -0.09 -11.09
#